data_23bb97ebfe26197bba5f75f0ce952d21
#
_entry.id   23bb97ebfe26197bba5f75f0ce952d21
#
_cell.length_a   1.000
_cell.length_b   1.000
_cell.length_c   1.000
_cell.angle_alpha   90.00
_cell.angle_beta   90.00
_cell.angle_gamma   90.00
#
_symmetry.space_group_name_H-M   'P 1'
#
loop_
_entity.id
_entity.type
_entity.pdbx_description
1 polymer ?
#
loop_
_entity_poly.entity_id
_entity_poly.type
_entity_poly.pdbx_seq_one_letter_code
_entity_poly.pdbx_strand_id
1 'polypeptide(L)'
;KILLSAIVSSILLPSFLIAQPRSDRDARFRQNSIRAEQNGLAEPFKGVTTNGEVQKDLFHIRSTGVSTEPVRKAALALLKTLNPEQQAKTKFPVDDPEWRKWMNQHFYVRQGVGFDEMNPTQRDAAFGLLKASLSAKGLKLSKDIMNLNRTLGELNNNDFPQYNELLYWITLMGEPSATEPWGWQIDGHHLIINYFVLGDQVVMSPVFVGSEPVIAES
;
A
#
# COMPACT_ATOMS: atom_id res chain seq x y z
N LYS A 1 23.28 66.42 -29.23
CA LYS A 1 22.16 65.45 -29.24
C LYS A 1 22.73 64.11 -28.80
N ILE A 2 22.45 63.75 -27.57
CA ILE A 2 22.87 62.48 -26.97
C ILE A 2 21.61 61.59 -26.99
N LEU A 3 21.67 60.46 -27.74
CA LEU A 3 20.64 59.42 -27.68
C LEU A 3 20.93 58.51 -26.48
N LEU A 4 20.01 58.47 -25.51
CA LEU A 4 19.99 57.46 -24.48
C LEU A 4 19.22 56.21 -25.03
N SER A 5 19.95 55.11 -25.23
CA SER A 5 19.32 53.81 -25.48
C SER A 5 18.90 53.16 -24.15
N ALA A 6 17.62 53.01 -23.95
CA ALA A 6 17.10 52.29 -22.82
C ALA A 6 17.18 50.75 -23.10
N ILE A 7 17.98 50.05 -22.36
CA ILE A 7 18.00 48.58 -22.38
C ILE A 7 16.88 48.07 -21.47
N VAL A 8 15.83 47.54 -22.10
CA VAL A 8 14.75 46.82 -21.36
C VAL A 8 15.26 45.42 -21.06
N SER A 9 15.66 45.21 -19.81
CA SER A 9 16.05 43.88 -19.31
C SER A 9 14.77 43.11 -18.97
N SER A 10 14.40 42.16 -19.83
CA SER A 10 13.27 41.25 -19.57
C SER A 10 13.67 40.25 -18.50
N ILE A 11 13.22 40.46 -17.27
CA ILE A 11 13.37 39.49 -16.18
C ILE A 11 12.37 38.36 -16.45
N LEU A 12 12.85 37.23 -16.95
CA LEU A 12 12.12 35.98 -16.99
C LEU A 12 11.95 35.49 -15.55
N LEU A 13 10.80 35.75 -14.96
CA LEU A 13 10.38 35.11 -13.72
C LEU A 13 10.17 33.62 -13.99
N PRO A 14 10.75 32.72 -13.18
CA PRO A 14 10.46 31.31 -13.33
C PRO A 14 8.97 31.10 -13.03
N SER A 15 8.23 30.57 -14.01
CA SER A 15 6.88 30.13 -13.82
C SER A 15 6.89 28.94 -12.85
N PHE A 16 6.68 29.23 -11.57
CA PHE A 16 6.30 28.18 -10.65
C PHE A 16 4.97 27.60 -11.17
N LEU A 17 5.00 26.38 -11.70
CA LEU A 17 3.80 25.59 -11.89
C LEU A 17 3.18 25.40 -10.50
N ILE A 18 2.26 26.29 -10.14
CA ILE A 18 1.36 26.08 -9.01
C ILE A 18 0.53 24.87 -9.44
N ALA A 19 0.79 23.73 -8.78
CA ALA A 19 -0.03 22.54 -8.97
C ALA A 19 -1.49 22.97 -8.85
N GLN A 20 -2.28 22.69 -9.88
CA GLN A 20 -3.71 23.03 -9.85
C GLN A 20 -4.33 22.46 -8.58
N PRO A 21 -5.21 23.22 -7.89
CA PRO A 21 -5.88 22.72 -6.70
C PRO A 21 -6.58 21.42 -7.09
N ARG A 22 -6.29 20.34 -6.35
CA ARG A 22 -6.94 19.05 -6.51
C ARG A 22 -8.46 19.29 -6.45
N SER A 23 -9.22 18.53 -7.25
CA SER A 23 -10.66 18.71 -7.34
C SER A 23 -11.33 18.65 -5.97
N ASP A 24 -12.44 19.34 -5.77
CA ASP A 24 -13.25 19.26 -4.54
C ASP A 24 -13.61 17.80 -4.17
N ARG A 25 -13.67 16.93 -5.18
CA ARG A 25 -13.88 15.50 -5.02
C ARG A 25 -12.71 14.84 -4.28
N ASP A 26 -11.47 15.11 -4.68
CA ASP A 26 -10.27 14.55 -4.06
C ASP A 26 -10.11 15.05 -2.62
N ALA A 27 -10.43 16.31 -2.37
CA ALA A 27 -10.44 16.86 -1.01
C ALA A 27 -11.47 16.15 -0.12
N ARG A 28 -12.67 15.87 -0.64
CA ARG A 28 -13.71 15.11 0.08
C ARG A 28 -13.28 13.68 0.34
N PHE A 29 -12.69 13.00 -0.63
CA PHE A 29 -12.19 11.65 -0.45
C PHE A 29 -11.11 11.57 0.62
N ARG A 30 -10.16 12.49 0.62
CA ARG A 30 -9.14 12.60 1.67
C ARG A 30 -9.75 12.83 3.04
N GLN A 31 -10.70 13.73 3.17
CA GLN A 31 -11.42 13.98 4.42
C GLN A 31 -12.19 12.75 4.91
N ASN A 32 -12.83 12.03 3.99
CA ASN A 32 -13.54 10.80 4.32
C ASN A 32 -12.57 9.70 4.78
N SER A 33 -11.41 9.57 4.15
CA SER A 33 -10.34 8.65 4.57
C SER A 33 -9.89 8.95 6.00
N ILE A 34 -9.56 10.20 6.29
CA ILE A 34 -9.13 10.63 7.63
C ILE A 34 -10.20 10.32 8.67
N ARG A 35 -11.46 10.62 8.38
CA ARG A 35 -12.59 10.33 9.28
C ARG A 35 -12.79 8.83 9.49
N ALA A 36 -12.71 8.04 8.43
CA ALA A 36 -12.84 6.58 8.51
C ALA A 36 -11.73 5.98 9.36
N GLU A 37 -10.49 6.44 9.18
CA GLU A 37 -9.34 6.04 10.00
C GLU A 37 -9.54 6.41 11.47
N GLN A 38 -9.89 7.66 11.77
CA GLN A 38 -10.15 8.12 13.13
C GLN A 38 -11.24 7.29 13.82
N ASN A 39 -12.34 7.02 13.12
CA ASN A 39 -13.44 6.21 13.65
C ASN A 39 -13.01 4.75 13.85
N GLY A 40 -12.31 4.17 12.88
CA GLY A 40 -11.84 2.78 12.93
C GLY A 40 -10.81 2.52 14.03
N LEU A 41 -10.01 3.54 14.40
CA LEU A 41 -8.99 3.45 15.44
C LEU A 41 -9.48 3.93 16.81
N ALA A 42 -10.67 4.54 16.89
CA ALA A 42 -11.22 5.09 18.16
C ALA A 42 -11.37 4.03 19.25
N GLU A 43 -11.67 2.79 18.85
CA GLU A 43 -11.74 1.67 19.78
C GLU A 43 -10.45 0.83 19.72
N PRO A 44 -9.97 0.33 20.87
CA PRO A 44 -8.83 -0.58 20.90
C PRO A 44 -9.17 -1.88 20.14
N PHE A 45 -8.15 -2.53 19.61
CA PHE A 45 -8.31 -3.85 18.99
C PHE A 45 -8.76 -4.87 20.05
N LYS A 46 -9.84 -5.59 19.77
CA LYS A 46 -10.44 -6.57 20.69
C LYS A 46 -10.23 -8.03 20.25
N GLY A 47 -9.79 -8.24 19.02
CA GLY A 47 -9.71 -9.58 18.42
C GLY A 47 -11.06 -10.10 17.91
N VAL A 48 -11.20 -11.42 17.80
CA VAL A 48 -12.45 -12.04 17.39
C VAL A 48 -13.45 -12.01 18.54
N THR A 49 -14.65 -11.50 18.30
CA THR A 49 -15.70 -11.40 19.33
C THR A 49 -16.97 -12.11 18.91
N THR A 50 -17.69 -12.65 19.91
CA THR A 50 -19.03 -13.17 19.76
C THR A 50 -19.92 -12.49 20.80
N ASN A 51 -21.03 -11.88 20.38
CA ASN A 51 -21.92 -11.10 21.26
C ASN A 51 -21.18 -10.02 22.09
N GLY A 52 -20.10 -9.45 21.53
CA GLY A 52 -19.29 -8.44 22.21
C GLY A 52 -18.21 -9.02 23.14
N GLU A 53 -18.17 -10.32 23.37
CA GLU A 53 -17.14 -10.97 24.19
C GLU A 53 -16.00 -11.52 23.33
N VAL A 54 -14.76 -11.31 23.79
CA VAL A 54 -13.56 -11.82 23.11
C VAL A 54 -13.50 -13.33 23.23
N GLN A 55 -13.40 -14.00 22.09
CA GLN A 55 -13.18 -15.44 22.02
C GLN A 55 -11.72 -15.74 22.25
N LYS A 56 -11.41 -16.48 23.31
CA LYS A 56 -10.06 -16.91 23.65
C LYS A 56 -9.75 -18.27 23.00
N ASP A 57 -8.45 -18.53 22.83
CA ASP A 57 -7.92 -19.86 22.44
C ASP A 57 -8.44 -20.41 21.11
N LEU A 58 -8.93 -19.54 20.20
CA LEU A 58 -9.38 -19.96 18.88
C LEU A 58 -8.24 -20.49 18.00
N PHE A 59 -7.06 -19.88 18.13
CA PHE A 59 -5.91 -20.20 17.30
C PHE A 59 -4.67 -20.35 18.17
N HIS A 60 -4.11 -21.54 18.17
CA HIS A 60 -2.83 -21.79 18.88
C HIS A 60 -1.67 -21.37 18.00
N ILE A 61 -0.73 -20.64 18.59
CA ILE A 61 0.57 -20.37 17.98
C ILE A 61 1.35 -21.69 17.96
N ARG A 62 1.66 -22.19 16.77
CA ARG A 62 2.39 -23.45 16.58
C ARG A 62 3.20 -23.44 15.30
N SER A 63 4.33 -24.14 15.29
CA SER A 63 5.09 -24.36 14.07
C SER A 63 4.23 -24.96 12.96
N THR A 64 4.35 -24.42 11.76
CA THR A 64 3.71 -24.95 10.55
C THR A 64 4.58 -26.00 9.87
N GLY A 65 5.86 -26.13 10.28
CA GLY A 65 6.88 -26.95 9.61
C GLY A 65 7.33 -26.38 8.26
N VAL A 66 6.86 -25.19 7.88
CA VAL A 66 7.24 -24.51 6.63
C VAL A 66 8.17 -23.34 6.97
N SER A 67 9.32 -23.29 6.29
CA SER A 67 10.29 -22.21 6.50
C SER A 67 9.77 -20.86 6.04
N THR A 68 9.85 -19.84 6.89
CA THR A 68 9.58 -18.44 6.57
C THR A 68 10.80 -17.69 6.03
N GLU A 69 11.95 -18.34 5.96
CA GLU A 69 13.21 -17.77 5.49
C GLU A 69 13.12 -17.18 4.07
N PRO A 70 12.42 -17.79 3.08
CA PRO A 70 12.23 -17.17 1.77
C PRO A 70 11.52 -15.82 1.86
N VAL A 71 10.51 -15.69 2.70
CA VAL A 71 9.76 -14.43 2.90
C VAL A 71 10.65 -13.37 3.54
N ARG A 72 11.39 -13.76 4.59
CA ARG A 72 12.35 -12.87 5.26
C ARG A 72 13.41 -12.32 4.28
N LYS A 73 14.01 -13.20 3.48
CA LYS A 73 14.99 -12.80 2.46
C LYS A 73 14.41 -11.84 1.43
N ALA A 74 13.20 -12.11 0.98
CA ALA A 74 12.51 -11.26 0.01
C ALA A 74 12.19 -9.88 0.59
N ALA A 75 11.74 -9.80 1.85
CA ALA A 75 11.50 -8.52 2.53
C ALA A 75 12.80 -7.71 2.69
N LEU A 76 13.90 -8.33 3.10
CA LEU A 76 15.21 -7.69 3.18
C LEU A 76 15.72 -7.24 1.80
N ALA A 77 15.48 -8.04 0.75
CA ALA A 77 15.83 -7.67 -0.62
C ALA A 77 15.05 -6.43 -1.08
N LEU A 78 13.75 -6.37 -0.81
CA LEU A 78 12.94 -5.18 -1.09
C LEU A 78 13.51 -3.96 -0.35
N LEU A 79 13.68 -4.02 0.96
CA LEU A 79 14.23 -2.90 1.76
C LEU A 79 15.57 -2.40 1.23
N LYS A 80 16.44 -3.30 0.77
CA LYS A 80 17.75 -2.95 0.21
C LYS A 80 17.65 -2.15 -1.08
N THR A 81 16.58 -2.28 -1.86
CA THR A 81 16.38 -1.52 -3.10
C THR A 81 15.81 -0.13 -2.87
N LEU A 82 15.17 0.11 -1.72
CA LEU A 82 14.52 1.36 -1.39
C LEU A 82 15.57 2.41 -0.97
N ASN A 83 15.36 3.64 -1.40
CA ASN A 83 16.14 4.77 -0.91
C ASN A 83 15.74 5.12 0.55
N PRO A 84 16.52 5.97 1.27
CA PRO A 84 16.24 6.29 2.67
C PRO A 84 14.83 6.87 2.92
N GLU A 85 14.32 7.70 2.03
CA GLU A 85 12.99 8.29 2.14
C GLU A 85 11.89 7.22 1.98
N GLN A 86 12.03 6.36 0.98
CA GLN A 86 11.12 5.23 0.77
C GLN A 86 11.15 4.26 1.95
N GLN A 87 12.34 3.96 2.50
CA GLN A 87 12.44 3.11 3.69
C GLN A 87 11.75 3.73 4.90
N ALA A 88 11.96 5.03 5.15
CA ALA A 88 11.37 5.73 6.29
C ALA A 88 9.84 5.68 6.30
N LYS A 89 9.19 5.80 5.15
CA LYS A 89 7.73 5.73 5.04
C LYS A 89 7.17 4.31 4.95
N THR A 90 8.02 3.31 4.71
CA THR A 90 7.62 1.90 4.57
C THR A 90 7.71 1.13 5.88
N LYS A 91 8.59 1.53 6.81
CA LYS A 91 8.88 0.81 8.04
C LYS A 91 8.10 1.38 9.21
N PHE A 92 7.41 0.50 9.94
CA PHE A 92 6.62 0.79 11.13
C PHE A 92 7.03 -0.14 12.28
N PRO A 93 6.80 0.24 13.55
CA PRO A 93 6.86 -0.71 14.67
C PRO A 93 5.95 -1.92 14.44
N VAL A 94 6.30 -3.07 15.03
CA VAL A 94 5.51 -4.30 14.85
C VAL A 94 4.10 -4.22 15.43
N ASP A 95 3.91 -3.39 16.43
CA ASP A 95 2.63 -3.14 17.11
C ASP A 95 1.94 -1.85 16.66
N ASP A 96 2.41 -1.26 15.54
CA ASP A 96 1.83 -0.03 15.00
C ASP A 96 0.37 -0.25 14.57
N PRO A 97 -0.52 0.73 14.83
CA PRO A 97 -1.90 0.69 14.36
C PRO A 97 -2.04 0.65 12.83
N GLU A 98 -0.95 0.81 12.07
CA GLU A 98 -0.93 0.70 10.61
C GLU A 98 -1.53 -0.61 10.12
N TRP A 99 -1.39 -1.73 10.86
CA TRP A 99 -2.07 -3.00 10.59
C TRP A 99 -3.59 -2.87 10.39
N ARG A 100 -4.20 -1.83 10.96
CA ARG A 100 -5.64 -1.57 10.95
C ARG A 100 -6.04 -0.47 9.97
N LYS A 101 -5.06 0.22 9.37
CA LYS A 101 -5.28 1.34 8.45
C LYS A 101 -5.29 0.87 7.02
N TRP A 102 -6.31 0.12 6.65
CA TRP A 102 -6.51 -0.34 5.27
C TRP A 102 -7.96 -0.12 4.83
N MET A 103 -8.14 0.02 3.53
CA MET A 103 -9.47 0.21 2.95
C MET A 103 -9.51 -0.35 1.52
N ASN A 104 -10.58 -1.08 1.20
CA ASN A 104 -10.75 -1.67 -0.12
C ASN A 104 -11.08 -0.67 -1.24
N GLN A 105 -11.42 0.58 -0.90
CA GLN A 105 -11.77 1.61 -1.87
C GLN A 105 -10.55 2.38 -2.37
N HIS A 106 -10.61 2.91 -3.60
CA HIS A 106 -9.48 3.59 -4.26
C HIS A 106 -9.04 4.89 -3.57
N PHE A 107 -9.98 5.65 -3.00
CA PHE A 107 -9.74 7.01 -2.50
C PHE A 107 -9.06 7.10 -1.13
N TYR A 108 -8.70 5.98 -0.51
CA TYR A 108 -8.03 5.98 0.79
C TYR A 108 -6.59 6.47 0.70
N VAL A 109 -6.16 7.27 1.67
CA VAL A 109 -4.77 7.76 1.76
C VAL A 109 -3.92 6.71 2.47
N ARG A 110 -3.10 6.02 1.71
CA ARG A 110 -2.27 4.90 2.16
C ARG A 110 -0.88 5.34 2.57
N GLN A 111 -0.29 4.59 3.48
CA GLN A 111 1.09 4.72 3.90
C GLN A 111 1.97 3.71 3.14
N GLY A 112 3.28 3.79 3.34
CA GLY A 112 4.24 2.90 2.71
C GLY A 112 4.75 3.40 1.36
N VAL A 113 5.48 2.53 0.68
CA VAL A 113 5.99 2.79 -0.66
C VAL A 113 5.00 2.30 -1.70
N GLY A 114 4.53 3.20 -2.57
CA GLY A 114 3.64 2.89 -3.69
C GLY A 114 4.39 2.24 -4.86
N PHE A 115 3.73 1.32 -5.58
CA PHE A 115 4.32 0.76 -6.79
C PHE A 115 4.52 1.80 -7.90
N ASP A 116 3.72 2.87 -7.89
CA ASP A 116 3.81 3.99 -8.84
C ASP A 116 5.11 4.81 -8.68
N GLU A 117 5.65 4.88 -7.46
CA GLU A 117 6.91 5.57 -7.17
C GLU A 117 8.14 4.66 -7.20
N MET A 118 7.96 3.37 -7.38
CA MET A 118 9.05 2.39 -7.51
C MET A 118 9.63 2.39 -8.92
N ASN A 119 10.95 2.26 -9.01
CA ASN A 119 11.60 1.90 -10.27
C ASN A 119 11.40 0.40 -10.59
N PRO A 120 11.75 -0.07 -11.81
CA PRO A 120 11.55 -1.47 -12.19
C PRO A 120 12.20 -2.48 -11.22
N THR A 121 13.42 -2.24 -10.77
CA THR A 121 14.13 -3.12 -9.81
C THR A 121 13.40 -3.20 -8.47
N GLN A 122 12.86 -2.10 -7.99
CA GLN A 122 12.08 -2.05 -6.75
C GLN A 122 10.75 -2.79 -6.90
N ARG A 123 10.06 -2.63 -8.03
CA ARG A 123 8.82 -3.38 -8.33
C ARG A 123 9.08 -4.87 -8.40
N ASP A 124 10.16 -5.30 -9.04
CA ASP A 124 10.54 -6.71 -9.10
C ASP A 124 10.80 -7.28 -7.70
N ALA A 125 11.46 -6.52 -6.83
CA ALA A 125 11.69 -6.91 -5.44
C ALA A 125 10.37 -6.97 -4.64
N ALA A 126 9.45 -6.04 -4.84
CA ALA A 126 8.12 -6.04 -4.23
C ALA A 126 7.30 -7.26 -4.69
N PHE A 127 7.25 -7.55 -5.97
CA PHE A 127 6.64 -8.78 -6.48
C PHE A 127 7.38 -10.04 -6.01
N GLY A 128 8.68 -9.95 -5.77
CA GLY A 128 9.49 -11.01 -5.15
C GLY A 128 9.00 -11.33 -3.73
N LEU A 129 8.65 -10.31 -2.93
CA LEU A 129 8.06 -10.48 -1.60
C LEU A 129 6.69 -11.18 -1.69
N LEU A 130 5.80 -10.72 -2.57
CA LEU A 130 4.51 -11.37 -2.79
C LEU A 130 4.68 -12.83 -3.24
N LYS A 131 5.62 -13.09 -4.16
CA LYS A 131 5.91 -14.44 -4.66
C LYS A 131 6.42 -15.38 -3.57
N ALA A 132 7.24 -14.88 -2.66
CA ALA A 132 7.76 -15.67 -1.54
C ALA A 132 6.70 -15.98 -0.48
N SER A 133 5.65 -15.13 -0.39
CA SER A 133 4.62 -15.19 0.64
C SER A 133 3.35 -15.91 0.21
N LEU A 134 3.04 -15.89 -1.07
CA LEU A 134 1.75 -16.34 -1.61
C LEU A 134 1.91 -17.61 -2.46
N SER A 135 0.84 -18.37 -2.57
CA SER A 135 0.77 -19.44 -3.57
C SER A 135 0.82 -18.85 -4.98
N ALA A 136 1.17 -19.66 -5.98
CA ALA A 136 1.17 -19.23 -7.39
C ALA A 136 -0.20 -18.65 -7.81
N LYS A 137 -1.30 -19.25 -7.32
CA LYS A 137 -2.67 -18.77 -7.56
C LYS A 137 -2.92 -17.43 -6.87
N GLY A 138 -2.49 -17.27 -5.61
CA GLY A 138 -2.63 -16.02 -4.86
C GLY A 138 -1.85 -14.87 -5.50
N LEU A 139 -0.62 -15.12 -5.92
CA LEU A 139 0.19 -14.13 -6.65
C LEU A 139 -0.47 -13.72 -7.97
N LYS A 140 -0.97 -14.71 -8.74
CA LYS A 140 -1.68 -14.41 -10.00
C LYS A 140 -2.92 -13.57 -9.73
N LEU A 141 -3.74 -13.95 -8.75
CA LEU A 141 -4.96 -13.21 -8.38
C LEU A 141 -4.63 -11.77 -7.97
N SER A 142 -3.58 -11.57 -7.19
CA SER A 142 -3.15 -10.20 -6.79
C SER A 142 -2.81 -9.35 -8.02
N LYS A 143 -2.05 -9.90 -8.96
CA LYS A 143 -1.71 -9.20 -10.21
C LYS A 143 -2.94 -8.95 -11.09
N ASP A 144 -3.86 -9.90 -11.16
CA ASP A 144 -5.10 -9.74 -11.94
C ASP A 144 -5.96 -8.59 -11.37
N ILE A 145 -6.07 -8.48 -10.04
CA ILE A 145 -6.79 -7.38 -9.38
C ILE A 145 -6.10 -6.03 -9.67
N MET A 146 -4.77 -5.96 -9.59
CA MET A 146 -4.03 -4.76 -9.95
C MET A 146 -4.30 -4.35 -11.40
N ASN A 147 -4.28 -5.31 -12.34
CA ASN A 147 -4.58 -5.05 -13.76
C ASN A 147 -6.04 -4.60 -13.97
N LEU A 148 -7.01 -5.17 -13.24
CA LEU A 148 -8.40 -4.74 -13.29
C LEU A 148 -8.56 -3.27 -12.86
N ASN A 149 -7.77 -2.81 -11.89
CA ASN A 149 -7.81 -1.40 -11.49
C ASN A 149 -7.37 -0.46 -12.64
N ARG A 150 -6.45 -0.88 -13.51
CA ARG A 150 -6.15 -0.16 -14.75
C ARG A 150 -7.34 -0.16 -15.71
N THR A 151 -7.95 -1.34 -15.95
CA THR A 151 -9.16 -1.46 -16.79
C THR A 151 -10.28 -0.54 -16.29
N LEU A 152 -10.45 -0.46 -14.96
CA LEU A 152 -11.41 0.46 -14.35
C LEU A 152 -11.07 1.92 -14.68
N GLY A 153 -9.79 2.30 -14.69
CA GLY A 153 -9.34 3.62 -15.13
C GLY A 153 -9.73 3.91 -16.58
N GLU A 154 -9.52 2.95 -17.47
CA GLU A 154 -9.90 3.05 -18.89
C GLU A 154 -11.42 3.25 -19.04
N LEU A 155 -12.24 2.50 -18.30
CA LEU A 155 -13.70 2.62 -18.31
C LEU A 155 -14.21 3.93 -17.68
N ASN A 156 -13.41 4.57 -16.84
CA ASN A 156 -13.70 5.87 -16.22
C ASN A 156 -13.00 7.03 -16.95
N ASN A 157 -13.07 7.06 -18.28
CA ASN A 157 -12.51 8.12 -19.13
C ASN A 157 -10.99 8.32 -18.94
N ASN A 158 -10.24 7.23 -18.75
CA ASN A 158 -8.80 7.24 -18.50
C ASN A 158 -8.40 7.98 -17.20
N ASP A 159 -9.21 7.85 -16.16
CA ASP A 159 -8.92 8.43 -14.83
C ASP A 159 -7.81 7.63 -14.11
N PHE A 160 -6.64 7.52 -14.74
CA PHE A 160 -5.47 6.82 -14.18
C PHE A 160 -4.89 7.44 -12.89
N PRO A 161 -5.07 8.74 -12.59
CA PRO A 161 -4.74 9.25 -11.27
C PRO A 161 -5.51 8.61 -10.12
N GLN A 162 -6.70 8.05 -10.37
CA GLN A 162 -7.51 7.37 -9.36
C GLN A 162 -7.52 5.84 -9.51
N TYR A 163 -7.36 5.33 -10.72
CA TYR A 163 -7.44 3.91 -11.04
C TYR A 163 -6.27 3.51 -11.91
N ASN A 164 -5.31 2.80 -11.33
CA ASN A 164 -4.11 2.38 -12.04
C ASN A 164 -3.57 1.09 -11.39
N GLU A 165 -2.94 0.24 -12.18
CA GLU A 165 -2.34 -1.02 -11.73
C GLU A 165 -1.19 -0.84 -10.74
N LEU A 166 -0.65 0.36 -10.60
CA LEU A 166 0.44 0.69 -9.68
C LEU A 166 -0.01 1.43 -8.41
N LEU A 167 -1.30 1.71 -8.23
CA LEU A 167 -1.82 2.37 -7.02
C LEU A 167 -2.05 1.34 -5.89
N TYR A 168 -0.96 0.73 -5.49
CA TYR A 168 -0.87 -0.23 -4.38
C TYR A 168 0.37 0.09 -3.55
N TRP A 169 0.27 -0.05 -2.24
CA TRP A 169 1.32 0.35 -1.29
C TRP A 169 1.75 -0.83 -0.44
N ILE A 170 3.05 -0.86 -0.11
CA ILE A 170 3.60 -1.86 0.80
C ILE A 170 4.13 -1.16 2.05
N THR A 171 3.74 -1.68 3.21
CA THR A 171 4.32 -1.38 4.52
C THR A 171 4.96 -2.61 5.13
N LEU A 172 6.00 -2.42 5.94
CA LEU A 172 6.63 -3.45 6.75
C LEU A 172 6.53 -3.06 8.21
N MET A 173 6.00 -3.95 9.04
CA MET A 173 5.88 -3.79 10.48
C MET A 173 6.88 -4.69 11.19
N GLY A 174 7.74 -4.09 12.01
CA GLY A 174 8.90 -4.76 12.60
C GLY A 174 10.07 -4.94 11.62
N GLU A 175 11.13 -5.56 12.08
CA GLU A 175 12.30 -5.89 11.24
C GLU A 175 12.23 -7.35 10.79
N PRO A 176 12.43 -7.66 9.50
CA PRO A 176 12.41 -9.04 9.02
C PRO A 176 13.39 -9.93 9.76
N SER A 177 12.87 -10.79 10.62
CA SER A 177 13.62 -11.61 11.58
C SER A 177 13.29 -13.09 11.43
N ALA A 178 14.23 -13.95 11.86
CA ALA A 178 14.00 -15.39 11.95
C ALA A 178 13.25 -15.79 13.23
N THR A 179 13.25 -14.94 14.26
CA THR A 179 12.73 -15.25 15.60
C THR A 179 11.74 -14.23 16.13
N GLU A 180 11.98 -12.94 15.83
CA GLU A 180 11.14 -11.85 16.32
C GLU A 180 9.92 -11.64 15.44
N PRO A 181 8.81 -11.11 16.00
CA PRO A 181 7.61 -10.83 15.24
C PRO A 181 7.84 -9.69 14.24
N TRP A 182 7.35 -9.87 13.03
CA TRP A 182 7.35 -8.87 11.97
C TRP A 182 6.29 -9.21 10.92
N GLY A 183 6.14 -8.36 9.94
CA GLY A 183 5.31 -8.69 8.80
C GLY A 183 5.22 -7.58 7.78
N TRP A 184 4.27 -7.70 6.86
CA TRP A 184 4.05 -6.73 5.82
C TRP A 184 2.57 -6.66 5.45
N GLN A 185 2.19 -5.54 4.90
CA GLN A 185 0.85 -5.33 4.34
C GLN A 185 0.98 -4.82 2.92
N ILE A 186 0.13 -5.30 2.01
CA ILE A 186 -0.20 -4.60 0.78
C ILE A 186 -1.61 -4.06 0.91
N ASP A 187 -1.81 -2.82 0.55
CA ASP A 187 -3.10 -2.14 0.55
C ASP A 187 -3.31 -1.39 -0.75
N GLY A 188 -4.43 -1.61 -1.37
CA GLY A 188 -4.86 -0.95 -2.59
C GLY A 188 -6.31 -1.26 -2.92
N HIS A 189 -6.80 -0.72 -4.02
CA HIS A 189 -8.16 -0.92 -4.44
C HIS A 189 -8.45 -2.41 -4.66
N HIS A 190 -9.38 -2.97 -3.87
CA HIS A 190 -9.80 -4.37 -3.89
C HIS A 190 -8.71 -5.42 -3.62
N LEU A 191 -7.52 -5.02 -3.14
CA LEU A 191 -6.46 -5.94 -2.75
C LEU A 191 -5.82 -5.49 -1.43
N ILE A 192 -6.14 -6.21 -0.36
CA ILE A 192 -5.53 -6.05 0.94
C ILE A 192 -5.04 -7.40 1.43
N ILE A 193 -3.77 -7.48 1.83
CA ILE A 193 -3.19 -8.65 2.47
C ILE A 193 -2.36 -8.19 3.65
N ASN A 194 -2.73 -8.65 4.85
CA ASN A 194 -1.89 -8.57 6.03
C ASN A 194 -1.17 -9.91 6.21
N TYR A 195 0.15 -9.87 6.30
CA TYR A 195 0.99 -11.05 6.39
C TYR A 195 1.94 -10.93 7.58
N PHE A 196 1.61 -11.60 8.67
CA PHE A 196 2.37 -11.59 9.91
C PHE A 196 3.22 -12.86 10.01
N VAL A 197 4.44 -12.71 10.52
CA VAL A 197 5.44 -13.78 10.69
C VAL A 197 5.96 -13.78 12.12
N LEU A 198 6.00 -14.96 12.74
CA LEU A 198 6.65 -15.21 14.02
C LEU A 198 7.40 -16.54 13.95
N GLY A 199 8.73 -16.49 13.81
CA GLY A 199 9.53 -17.68 13.58
C GLY A 199 9.10 -18.39 12.29
N ASP A 200 8.67 -19.64 12.38
CA ASP A 200 8.16 -20.44 11.26
C ASP A 200 6.62 -20.42 11.14
N GLN A 201 5.98 -19.49 11.83
CA GLN A 201 4.53 -19.33 11.82
C GLN A 201 4.12 -18.14 10.97
N VAL A 202 2.99 -18.27 10.29
CA VAL A 202 2.40 -17.21 9.47
C VAL A 202 0.92 -17.07 9.83
N VAL A 203 0.50 -15.81 9.99
CA VAL A 203 -0.92 -15.44 10.00
C VAL A 203 -1.17 -14.47 8.85
N MET A 204 -2.07 -14.85 7.96
CA MET A 204 -2.48 -14.03 6.82
C MET A 204 -3.95 -13.60 7.03
N SER A 205 -4.14 -12.52 7.79
CA SER A 205 -5.45 -12.00 8.17
C SER A 205 -5.33 -10.56 8.70
N PRO A 206 -6.26 -9.66 8.34
CA PRO A 206 -7.32 -9.87 7.35
C PRO A 206 -6.76 -9.91 5.92
N VAL A 207 -7.51 -10.56 5.04
CA VAL A 207 -7.29 -10.54 3.60
C VAL A 207 -8.59 -10.12 2.93
N PHE A 208 -8.52 -9.12 2.06
CA PHE A 208 -9.61 -8.75 1.17
C PHE A 208 -9.14 -8.82 -0.28
N VAL A 209 -9.86 -9.57 -1.09
CA VAL A 209 -9.64 -9.68 -2.54
C VAL A 209 -10.98 -9.53 -3.24
N GLY A 210 -11.06 -8.57 -4.14
CA GLY A 210 -12.28 -8.25 -4.88
C GLY A 210 -11.98 -7.94 -6.33
N SER A 211 -13.02 -7.71 -7.12
CA SER A 211 -12.87 -7.27 -8.50
C SER A 211 -13.83 -6.14 -8.84
N GLU A 212 -13.31 -5.14 -9.50
CA GLU A 212 -14.06 -4.07 -10.14
C GLU A 212 -13.29 -3.67 -11.41
N PRO A 213 -13.92 -3.72 -12.59
CA PRO A 213 -15.31 -4.12 -12.81
C PRO A 213 -15.52 -5.62 -12.60
N VAL A 214 -16.77 -6.01 -12.31
CA VAL A 214 -17.18 -7.43 -12.25
C VAL A 214 -17.29 -8.00 -13.67
N ILE A 215 -17.76 -7.18 -14.60
CA ILE A 215 -17.87 -7.47 -16.03
C ILE A 215 -17.30 -6.27 -16.78
N ALA A 216 -16.37 -6.50 -17.69
CA ALA A 216 -15.89 -5.53 -18.66
C ALA A 216 -16.35 -5.99 -20.04
N GLU A 217 -17.36 -5.32 -20.61
CA GLU A 217 -17.76 -5.50 -22.00
C GLU A 217 -16.90 -4.57 -22.86
N SER A 218 -16.21 -5.13 -23.85
CA SER A 218 -15.42 -4.41 -24.85
C SER A 218 -16.26 -4.05 -26.07
#